data_96ee8519bfefa485124e83266464c285
#
_entry.id   96ee8519bfefa485124e83266464c285
#
_cell.length_a   1.000
_cell.length_b   1.000
_cell.length_c   1.000
_cell.angle_alpha   90.00
_cell.angle_beta   90.00
_cell.angle_gamma   90.00
#
_symmetry.space_group_name_H-M   'P 1'
#
loop_
_entity.id
_entity.type
_entity.pdbx_description
1 polymer ?
#
loop_
_entity_poly.entity_id
_entity_poly.type
_entity_poly.pdbx_seq_one_letter_code
_entity_poly.pdbx_strand_id
1 'polypeptide(L)'
;MAQTTFSGPVKSLAGFISAGVSNSVTTAAGKTLTVANDAGKQIYYTSTATATFTLPTVNASSPSDPTDPNQSNNFGATFEFVLSTTVTGSFIVKVNSSNDTVVGTAIIGEGTTSMAVFSTATASDTITLNGTTTGGVGGANVKATVVGANRYKVEVVSGATGALATPFSATV
;
A
#
# COMPACT_ATOMS: atom_id res chain seq x y z
N MET A 1 11.68 24.81 -15.42
CA MET A 1 12.00 25.21 -14.02
C MET A 1 13.32 24.55 -13.64
N ALA A 2 14.25 25.31 -13.08
CA ALA A 2 15.52 24.76 -12.62
C ALA A 2 15.29 23.93 -11.34
N GLN A 3 15.82 22.72 -11.32
CA GLN A 3 15.82 21.88 -10.13
C GLN A 3 17.04 22.21 -9.29
N THR A 4 16.84 22.56 -8.02
CA THR A 4 17.96 22.75 -7.07
C THR A 4 18.24 21.41 -6.40
N THR A 5 19.48 20.94 -6.54
CA THR A 5 19.94 19.69 -5.89
C THR A 5 20.77 20.08 -4.67
N PHE A 6 20.44 19.52 -3.51
CA PHE A 6 21.22 19.66 -2.28
C PHE A 6 22.07 18.40 -2.12
N SER A 7 23.39 18.57 -1.92
CA SER A 7 24.33 17.46 -1.74
C SER A 7 24.60 17.10 -0.27
N GLY A 8 23.80 17.59 0.65
CA GLY A 8 23.97 17.35 2.07
C GLY A 8 22.65 17.39 2.85
N PRO A 9 22.65 17.11 4.16
CA PRO A 9 21.46 17.15 4.98
C PRO A 9 20.85 18.55 4.97
N VAL A 10 19.54 18.63 4.68
CA VAL A 10 18.79 19.87 4.76
C VAL A 10 18.01 19.89 6.07
N LYS A 11 18.38 20.79 6.99
CA LYS A 11 17.67 21.01 8.25
C LYS A 11 16.70 22.16 8.08
N SER A 12 15.39 21.89 8.22
CA SER A 12 14.36 22.92 8.28
C SER A 12 13.79 23.01 9.69
N LEU A 13 13.79 24.22 10.27
CA LEU A 13 13.23 24.46 11.61
C LEU A 13 11.70 24.66 11.59
N ALA A 14 11.12 24.92 10.43
CA ALA A 14 9.70 25.18 10.24
C ALA A 14 9.00 24.13 9.34
N GLY A 15 9.70 23.05 8.97
CA GLY A 15 9.21 22.06 8.00
C GLY A 15 9.37 22.50 6.54
N PHE A 16 9.07 21.59 5.63
CA PHE A 16 9.08 21.85 4.19
C PHE A 16 7.65 22.05 3.70
N ILE A 17 7.39 23.18 3.05
CA ILE A 17 6.15 23.41 2.32
C ILE A 17 6.38 22.94 0.89
N SER A 18 5.74 21.86 0.48
CA SER A 18 5.69 21.46 -0.92
C SER A 18 4.58 22.25 -1.62
N ALA A 19 4.94 23.29 -2.33
CA ALA A 19 4.02 24.08 -3.15
C ALA A 19 3.89 23.49 -4.55
N GLY A 20 3.74 22.20 -4.67
CA GLY A 20 3.66 21.56 -5.98
C GLY A 20 3.13 20.14 -5.87
N VAL A 21 3.04 19.47 -6.95
CA VAL A 21 2.57 18.12 -7.21
C VAL A 21 1.83 17.45 -6.06
N SER A 22 0.55 17.21 -6.25
CA SER A 22 -0.31 16.42 -5.36
C SER A 22 0.43 15.18 -4.81
N ASN A 23 0.35 14.96 -3.49
CA ASN A 23 0.77 13.69 -2.87
C ASN A 23 -0.18 12.54 -3.23
N SER A 24 -1.02 12.73 -4.24
CA SER A 24 -1.97 11.74 -4.75
C SER A 24 -1.65 11.41 -6.21
N VAL A 25 -1.72 10.15 -6.52
CA VAL A 25 -1.59 9.60 -7.89
C VAL A 25 -2.91 8.97 -8.28
N THR A 26 -3.61 9.58 -9.24
CA THR A 26 -4.84 8.98 -9.78
C THR A 26 -4.50 7.96 -10.86
N THR A 27 -5.07 6.77 -10.78
CA THR A 27 -4.87 5.71 -11.77
C THR A 27 -6.12 4.86 -11.96
N ALA A 28 -6.33 4.40 -13.18
CA ALA A 28 -7.37 3.43 -13.55
C ALA A 28 -6.79 2.03 -13.85
N ALA A 29 -5.48 1.85 -13.74
CA ALA A 29 -4.79 0.60 -14.01
C ALA A 29 -3.79 0.26 -12.91
N GLY A 30 -3.54 -1.02 -12.74
CA GLY A 30 -2.48 -1.52 -11.86
C GLY A 30 -1.10 -1.19 -12.40
N LYS A 31 -0.10 -1.20 -11.51
CA LYS A 31 1.31 -0.98 -11.86
C LYS A 31 2.26 -1.59 -10.84
N THR A 32 3.51 -1.78 -11.24
CA THR A 32 4.61 -2.01 -10.30
C THR A 32 5.02 -0.68 -9.67
N LEU A 33 5.04 -0.63 -8.35
CA LEU A 33 5.37 0.57 -7.58
C LEU A 33 6.87 0.68 -7.34
N THR A 34 7.34 1.91 -7.17
CA THR A 34 8.71 2.21 -6.78
C THR A 34 8.73 3.13 -5.57
N VAL A 35 9.75 3.01 -4.73
CA VAL A 35 9.89 3.89 -3.57
C VAL A 35 10.01 5.35 -4.01
N ALA A 36 10.85 5.63 -5.02
CA ALA A 36 11.11 6.99 -5.48
C ALA A 36 9.87 7.73 -6.02
N ASN A 37 8.95 7.00 -6.66
CA ASN A 37 7.81 7.63 -7.33
C ASN A 37 6.50 7.52 -6.54
N ASP A 38 6.36 6.51 -5.69
CA ASP A 38 5.06 6.13 -5.14
C ASP A 38 5.01 6.10 -3.60
N ALA A 39 6.16 5.97 -2.92
CA ALA A 39 6.17 5.98 -1.45
C ALA A 39 5.76 7.35 -0.89
N GLY A 40 4.98 7.34 0.18
CA GLY A 40 4.45 8.52 0.82
C GLY A 40 3.32 9.21 0.04
N LYS A 41 2.86 8.60 -1.05
CA LYS A 41 1.75 9.12 -1.86
C LYS A 41 0.49 8.28 -1.66
N GLN A 42 -0.67 8.93 -1.78
CA GLN A 42 -1.94 8.25 -1.88
C GLN A 42 -2.21 7.87 -3.35
N ILE A 43 -2.41 6.60 -3.60
CA ILE A 43 -2.79 6.06 -4.91
C ILE A 43 -4.31 5.97 -4.96
N TYR A 44 -4.92 6.85 -5.74
CA TYR A 44 -6.36 6.94 -5.90
C TYR A 44 -6.80 6.12 -7.12
N TYR A 45 -7.38 4.96 -6.88
CA TYR A 45 -7.82 4.04 -7.93
C TYR A 45 -9.24 4.37 -8.38
N THR A 46 -9.43 4.62 -9.69
CA THR A 46 -10.67 5.16 -10.24
C THR A 46 -11.46 4.18 -11.13
N SER A 47 -11.00 2.95 -11.26
CA SER A 47 -11.68 1.96 -12.10
C SER A 47 -12.40 0.90 -11.27
N THR A 48 -13.41 0.28 -11.86
CA THR A 48 -14.11 -0.89 -11.31
C THR A 48 -13.46 -2.21 -11.75
N ALA A 49 -12.56 -2.18 -12.74
CA ALA A 49 -11.96 -3.34 -13.37
C ALA A 49 -10.89 -4.01 -12.46
N THR A 50 -10.41 -5.16 -12.89
CA THR A 50 -9.28 -5.82 -12.22
C THR A 50 -8.00 -5.01 -12.41
N ALA A 51 -7.28 -4.79 -11.30
CA ALA A 51 -5.97 -4.14 -11.29
C ALA A 51 -5.04 -4.79 -10.28
N THR A 52 -3.77 -4.92 -10.63
CA THR A 52 -2.73 -5.46 -9.74
C THR A 52 -1.69 -4.40 -9.49
N PHE A 53 -1.47 -4.08 -8.23
CA PHE A 53 -0.38 -3.23 -7.75
C PHE A 53 0.67 -4.12 -7.10
N THR A 54 1.90 -4.07 -7.65
CA THR A 54 3.02 -4.83 -7.10
C THR A 54 3.89 -3.90 -6.26
N LEU A 55 4.00 -4.20 -4.96
CA LEU A 55 4.85 -3.47 -4.02
C LEU A 55 6.33 -3.70 -4.36
N PRO A 56 7.23 -2.74 -4.12
CA PRO A 56 8.67 -2.97 -4.30
C PRO A 56 9.16 -4.15 -3.44
N THR A 57 10.22 -4.83 -3.88
CA THR A 57 10.91 -5.81 -3.03
C THR A 57 11.40 -5.13 -1.76
N VAL A 58 11.20 -5.77 -0.62
CA VAL A 58 11.69 -5.25 0.67
C VAL A 58 13.21 -5.28 0.68
N ASN A 59 13.80 -4.13 0.86
CA ASN A 59 15.22 -3.97 1.13
C ASN A 59 15.38 -3.28 2.48
N ALA A 60 15.15 -4.03 3.54
CA ALA A 60 15.30 -3.60 4.91
C ALA A 60 16.59 -4.15 5.50
N SER A 61 17.68 -4.15 4.75
CA SER A 61 19.00 -4.28 5.36
C SER A 61 19.10 -3.19 6.40
N SER A 62 19.34 -3.60 7.63
CA SER A 62 19.37 -2.73 8.82
C SER A 62 19.93 -1.36 8.47
N PRO A 63 19.27 -0.26 8.81
CA PRO A 63 19.88 1.06 8.67
C PRO A 63 21.06 1.09 9.65
N SER A 64 22.20 0.60 9.21
CA SER A 64 23.42 0.57 10.01
C SER A 64 23.94 1.98 10.26
N ASP A 65 23.60 2.91 9.40
CA ASP A 65 23.97 4.31 9.51
C ASP A 65 22.88 5.21 8.92
N PRO A 66 22.09 5.91 9.76
CA PRO A 66 21.07 6.84 9.28
C PRO A 66 21.69 8.05 8.57
N THR A 67 23.01 8.21 8.57
CA THR A 67 23.72 9.31 7.91
C THR A 67 24.28 8.91 6.54
N ASP A 68 24.23 7.62 6.16
CA ASP A 68 24.70 7.16 4.86
C ASP A 68 23.67 7.50 3.77
N PRO A 69 23.96 8.46 2.87
CA PRO A 69 23.05 8.84 1.81
C PRO A 69 22.89 7.75 0.73
N ASN A 70 23.73 6.72 0.73
CA ASN A 70 23.68 5.63 -0.24
C ASN A 70 22.88 4.41 0.25
N GLN A 71 22.24 4.50 1.41
CA GLN A 71 21.39 3.42 1.87
C GLN A 71 20.22 3.20 0.91
N SER A 72 20.23 2.06 0.26
CA SER A 72 19.18 1.64 -0.65
C SER A 72 18.00 0.97 0.07
N ASN A 73 17.97 1.00 1.41
CA ASN A 73 16.87 0.40 2.15
C ASN A 73 15.57 1.19 1.95
N ASN A 74 14.45 0.50 1.99
CA ASN A 74 13.12 1.08 1.90
C ASN A 74 12.32 0.97 3.21
N PHE A 75 13.00 0.80 4.34
CA PHE A 75 12.38 0.74 5.65
C PHE A 75 11.55 2.01 5.91
N GLY A 76 10.32 1.83 6.38
CA GLY A 76 9.38 2.94 6.61
C GLY A 76 8.66 3.45 5.36
N ALA A 77 9.04 2.98 4.16
CA ALA A 77 8.31 3.34 2.95
C ALA A 77 6.85 2.89 3.06
N THR A 78 5.93 3.81 2.83
CA THR A 78 4.49 3.59 2.96
C THR A 78 3.81 3.81 1.62
N PHE A 79 2.91 2.90 1.28
CA PHE A 79 2.04 2.94 0.09
C PHE A 79 0.60 2.91 0.56
N GLU A 80 -0.18 3.90 0.16
CA GLU A 80 -1.58 4.00 0.54
C GLU A 80 -2.45 4.00 -0.71
N PHE A 81 -3.52 3.21 -0.67
CA PHE A 81 -4.48 3.08 -1.77
C PHE A 81 -5.86 3.44 -1.28
N VAL A 82 -6.56 4.23 -2.08
CA VAL A 82 -7.97 4.55 -1.86
C VAL A 82 -8.76 4.22 -3.13
N LEU A 83 -9.84 3.48 -2.98
CA LEU A 83 -10.74 3.14 -4.07
C LEU A 83 -11.83 4.20 -4.20
N SER A 84 -11.96 4.83 -5.37
CA SER A 84 -13.01 5.84 -5.61
C SER A 84 -14.39 5.22 -5.80
N THR A 85 -14.42 4.00 -6.33
CA THR A 85 -15.65 3.28 -6.65
C THR A 85 -15.55 1.82 -6.19
N THR A 86 -16.70 1.17 -6.04
CA THR A 86 -16.75 -0.26 -5.79
C THR A 86 -16.19 -1.03 -6.98
N VAL A 87 -15.22 -1.91 -6.72
CA VAL A 87 -14.67 -2.77 -7.77
C VAL A 87 -15.65 -3.89 -8.11
N THR A 88 -15.74 -4.21 -9.40
CA THR A 88 -16.49 -5.36 -9.89
C THR A 88 -15.57 -6.48 -10.37
N GLY A 89 -14.30 -6.16 -10.58
CA GLY A 89 -13.21 -7.10 -10.74
C GLY A 89 -12.47 -7.29 -9.43
N SER A 90 -11.15 -7.44 -9.49
CA SER A 90 -10.29 -7.60 -8.30
C SER A 90 -9.28 -6.47 -8.20
N PHE A 91 -9.29 -5.76 -7.09
CA PHE A 91 -8.21 -4.87 -6.72
C PHE A 91 -7.18 -5.66 -5.91
N ILE A 92 -5.99 -5.81 -6.45
CA ILE A 92 -4.96 -6.69 -5.90
C ILE A 92 -3.74 -5.85 -5.52
N VAL A 93 -3.28 -5.98 -4.27
CA VAL A 93 -1.98 -5.47 -3.81
C VAL A 93 -1.16 -6.68 -3.40
N LYS A 94 -0.01 -6.87 -4.06
CA LYS A 94 0.86 -8.02 -3.79
C LYS A 94 2.31 -7.60 -3.64
N VAL A 95 3.09 -8.41 -2.96
CA VAL A 95 4.55 -8.24 -2.91
C VAL A 95 5.20 -8.63 -4.25
N ASN A 96 6.43 -8.19 -4.47
CA ASN A 96 7.17 -8.50 -5.69
C ASN A 96 8.03 -9.77 -5.57
N SER A 97 8.39 -10.16 -4.37
CA SER A 97 9.28 -11.29 -4.10
C SER A 97 8.56 -12.32 -3.25
N SER A 98 8.68 -13.60 -3.60
CA SER A 98 8.16 -14.71 -2.80
C SER A 98 8.78 -14.83 -1.40
N ASN A 99 9.86 -14.10 -1.14
CA ASN A 99 10.45 -14.00 0.20
C ASN A 99 9.78 -12.92 1.06
N ASP A 100 9.05 -11.98 0.44
CA ASP A 100 8.37 -10.91 1.14
C ASP A 100 6.99 -11.36 1.59
N THR A 101 6.54 -10.88 2.73
CA THR A 101 5.23 -11.19 3.30
C THR A 101 4.51 -9.95 3.76
N VAL A 102 3.19 -10.05 3.91
CA VAL A 102 2.37 -9.02 4.55
C VAL A 102 1.94 -9.51 5.94
N VAL A 103 1.95 -8.62 6.92
CA VAL A 103 1.48 -8.87 8.29
C VAL A 103 0.55 -7.73 8.72
N GLY A 104 -0.62 -8.09 9.22
CA GLY A 104 -1.57 -7.07 9.67
C GLY A 104 -3.01 -7.55 9.67
N THR A 105 -3.93 -6.62 9.56
CA THR A 105 -5.35 -6.87 9.71
C THR A 105 -6.18 -6.18 8.64
N ALA A 106 -7.33 -6.76 8.35
CA ALA A 106 -8.39 -6.16 7.56
C ALA A 106 -9.66 -6.06 8.39
N ILE A 107 -10.25 -4.88 8.42
CA ILE A 107 -11.58 -4.62 9.00
C ILE A 107 -12.53 -4.45 7.82
N ILE A 108 -13.50 -5.35 7.69
CA ILE A 108 -14.44 -5.33 6.57
C ILE A 108 -15.86 -5.32 7.13
N GLY A 109 -16.64 -4.31 6.73
CA GLY A 109 -18.06 -4.18 7.10
C GLY A 109 -18.98 -4.59 5.95
N GLU A 110 -20.05 -5.33 6.24
CA GLU A 110 -21.12 -5.63 5.31
C GLU A 110 -22.35 -4.80 5.68
N GLY A 111 -22.61 -3.75 4.91
CA GLY A 111 -23.74 -2.87 5.12
C GLY A 111 -23.79 -2.32 6.57
N THR A 112 -24.95 -2.48 7.22
CA THR A 112 -25.18 -2.03 8.61
C THR A 112 -25.22 -3.17 9.63
N THR A 113 -25.00 -4.42 9.22
CA THR A 113 -25.36 -5.58 10.02
C THR A 113 -24.19 -6.45 10.45
N SER A 114 -23.09 -6.48 9.71
CA SER A 114 -21.98 -7.39 9.99
C SER A 114 -20.64 -6.68 9.81
N MET A 115 -19.70 -7.02 10.67
CA MET A 115 -18.31 -6.60 10.57
C MET A 115 -17.41 -7.76 10.97
N ALA A 116 -16.35 -7.98 10.21
CA ALA A 116 -15.35 -8.98 10.52
C ALA A 116 -13.93 -8.38 10.51
N VAL A 117 -13.10 -8.92 11.38
CA VAL A 117 -11.67 -8.63 11.42
C VAL A 117 -10.92 -9.87 10.98
N PHE A 118 -10.11 -9.73 9.94
CA PHE A 118 -9.28 -10.80 9.41
C PHE A 118 -7.81 -10.49 9.70
N SER A 119 -7.06 -11.47 10.14
CA SER A 119 -5.60 -11.37 10.29
C SER A 119 -4.90 -12.12 9.15
N THR A 120 -3.72 -11.67 8.79
CA THR A 120 -2.85 -12.37 7.85
C THR A 120 -2.39 -13.71 8.43
N ALA A 121 -2.21 -14.71 7.58
CA ALA A 121 -1.44 -15.91 7.90
C ALA A 121 0.08 -15.65 7.72
N THR A 122 0.92 -16.54 8.21
CA THR A 122 2.38 -16.39 8.18
C THR A 122 2.94 -16.20 6.75
N ALA A 123 2.32 -16.84 5.77
CA ALA A 123 2.75 -16.79 4.38
C ALA A 123 1.92 -15.84 3.51
N SER A 124 1.09 -14.99 4.12
CA SER A 124 0.30 -14.02 3.33
C SER A 124 1.23 -13.06 2.59
N ASP A 125 0.99 -12.90 1.31
CA ASP A 125 1.78 -12.05 0.40
C ASP A 125 0.91 -11.18 -0.51
N THR A 126 -0.40 -11.42 -0.50
CA THR A 126 -1.37 -10.77 -1.40
C THR A 126 -2.62 -10.36 -0.65
N ILE A 127 -3.13 -9.18 -1.01
CA ILE A 127 -4.41 -8.63 -0.58
C ILE A 127 -5.30 -8.53 -1.81
N THR A 128 -6.48 -9.15 -1.78
CA THR A 128 -7.45 -9.10 -2.89
C THR A 128 -8.79 -8.57 -2.40
N LEU A 129 -9.24 -7.45 -2.94
CA LEU A 129 -10.55 -6.88 -2.71
C LEU A 129 -11.41 -7.05 -3.96
N ASN A 130 -12.60 -7.66 -3.83
CA ASN A 130 -13.45 -8.04 -4.97
C ASN A 130 -14.80 -7.31 -5.04
N GLY A 131 -15.00 -6.33 -4.17
CA GLY A 131 -16.25 -5.55 -4.10
C GLY A 131 -17.41 -6.28 -3.40
N THR A 132 -17.33 -7.59 -3.21
CA THR A 132 -18.42 -8.40 -2.66
C THR A 132 -18.08 -9.02 -1.31
N THR A 133 -17.11 -9.92 -1.23
CA THR A 133 -16.83 -10.71 -0.02
C THR A 133 -15.58 -10.29 0.72
N THR A 134 -14.55 -9.84 -0.01
CA THR A 134 -13.24 -9.50 0.56
C THR A 134 -13.02 -7.99 0.68
N GLY A 135 -14.08 -7.20 0.65
CA GLY A 135 -13.99 -5.74 0.60
C GLY A 135 -13.87 -5.19 -0.81
N GLY A 136 -13.62 -3.88 -0.93
CA GLY A 136 -13.47 -3.22 -2.23
C GLY A 136 -14.64 -2.32 -2.62
N VAL A 137 -15.53 -2.00 -1.68
CA VAL A 137 -16.54 -0.95 -1.85
C VAL A 137 -15.84 0.41 -1.91
N GLY A 138 -16.39 1.35 -2.68
CA GLY A 138 -15.85 2.71 -2.80
C GLY A 138 -15.58 3.34 -1.43
N GLY A 139 -14.44 3.99 -1.28
CA GLY A 139 -13.91 4.47 -0.01
C GLY A 139 -13.00 3.46 0.72
N ALA A 140 -12.84 2.24 0.21
CA ALA A 140 -11.89 1.29 0.78
C ALA A 140 -10.46 1.86 0.79
N ASN A 141 -9.76 1.63 1.91
CA ASN A 141 -8.38 2.03 2.12
C ASN A 141 -7.50 0.81 2.38
N VAL A 142 -6.36 0.75 1.70
CA VAL A 142 -5.29 -0.23 1.95
C VAL A 142 -4.00 0.52 2.18
N LYS A 143 -3.34 0.27 3.30
CA LYS A 143 -2.05 0.85 3.63
C LYS A 143 -1.01 -0.25 3.83
N ALA A 144 0.13 -0.14 3.18
CA ALA A 144 1.25 -1.05 3.29
C ALA A 144 2.53 -0.28 3.64
N THR A 145 3.21 -0.68 4.71
CA THR A 145 4.43 -0.02 5.20
C THR A 145 5.53 -1.05 5.41
N VAL A 146 6.73 -0.80 4.89
CA VAL A 146 7.90 -1.65 5.14
C VAL A 146 8.32 -1.53 6.61
N VAL A 147 8.31 -2.65 7.36
CA VAL A 147 8.58 -2.64 8.81
C VAL A 147 9.72 -3.53 9.25
N GLY A 148 10.32 -4.28 8.35
CA GLY A 148 11.43 -5.18 8.69
C GLY A 148 11.89 -5.98 7.49
N ALA A 149 12.86 -6.88 7.70
CA ALA A 149 13.34 -7.77 6.66
C ALA A 149 12.17 -8.59 6.09
N ASN A 150 11.99 -8.50 4.78
CA ASN A 150 11.00 -9.23 4.00
C ASN A 150 9.54 -9.04 4.49
N ARG A 151 9.21 -7.86 5.08
CA ARG A 151 7.90 -7.67 5.71
C ARG A 151 7.28 -6.32 5.49
N TYR A 152 6.03 -6.36 5.02
CA TYR A 152 5.11 -5.23 5.00
C TYR A 152 4.10 -5.35 6.15
N LYS A 153 3.95 -4.31 6.98
CA LYS A 153 2.76 -4.13 7.81
C LYS A 153 1.63 -3.63 6.93
N VAL A 154 0.46 -4.27 7.01
CA VAL A 154 -0.71 -3.87 6.24
C VAL A 154 -1.92 -3.59 7.12
N GLU A 155 -2.69 -2.60 6.72
CA GLU A 155 -3.94 -2.19 7.33
C GLU A 155 -4.98 -2.04 6.21
N VAL A 156 -6.10 -2.72 6.33
CA VAL A 156 -7.20 -2.64 5.36
C VAL A 156 -8.47 -2.24 6.08
N VAL A 157 -9.14 -1.20 5.59
CA VAL A 157 -10.47 -0.81 6.03
C VAL A 157 -11.37 -0.72 4.82
N SER A 158 -12.44 -1.51 4.78
CA SER A 158 -13.27 -1.62 3.59
C SER A 158 -14.71 -2.00 3.92
N GLY A 159 -15.61 -1.65 3.01
CA GLY A 159 -16.93 -2.26 2.92
C GLY A 159 -16.97 -3.44 1.96
N ALA A 160 -17.95 -4.31 2.14
CA ALA A 160 -18.33 -5.41 1.25
C ALA A 160 -19.85 -5.40 1.03
N THR A 161 -20.31 -6.08 -0.03
CA THR A 161 -21.75 -6.16 -0.36
C THR A 161 -22.34 -7.56 -0.14
N GLY A 162 -21.56 -8.52 0.32
CA GLY A 162 -21.97 -9.90 0.57
C GLY A 162 -21.18 -10.56 1.69
N ALA A 163 -21.39 -11.85 1.92
CA ALA A 163 -20.81 -12.61 3.01
C ALA A 163 -19.30 -12.43 3.13
N LEU A 164 -18.82 -12.06 4.32
CA LEU A 164 -17.45 -11.63 4.54
C LEU A 164 -16.45 -12.78 4.47
N ALA A 165 -15.37 -12.57 3.76
CA ALA A 165 -14.23 -13.50 3.63
C ALA A 165 -12.90 -12.76 3.79
N THR A 166 -11.83 -13.50 4.13
CA THR A 166 -10.50 -12.93 4.25
C THR A 166 -9.99 -12.38 2.91
N PRO A 167 -9.43 -11.17 2.87
CA PRO A 167 -8.78 -10.64 1.68
C PRO A 167 -7.34 -11.14 1.50
N PHE A 168 -6.78 -11.87 2.46
CA PHE A 168 -5.38 -12.27 2.47
C PHE A 168 -5.18 -13.66 1.86
N SER A 169 -4.14 -13.80 1.04
CA SER A 169 -3.74 -15.06 0.42
C SER A 169 -2.22 -15.14 0.25
N ALA A 170 -1.72 -16.32 -0.10
CA ALA A 170 -0.35 -16.59 -0.48
C ALA A 170 -0.35 -17.04 -1.95
N THR A 171 0.06 -16.16 -2.87
CA THR A 171 -0.05 -16.38 -4.32
C THR A 171 1.17 -15.90 -5.12
N VAL A 172 2.23 -15.40 -4.46
CA VAL A 172 3.47 -14.94 -5.10
C VAL A 172 4.57 -16.00 -5.01
#